data_af1b1e07998a93d9313f5cb880d1f2d7
#
_entry.id   af1b1e07998a93d9313f5cb880d1f2d7
#
_cell.length_a   1.000
_cell.length_b   1.000
_cell.length_c   1.000
_cell.angle_alpha   90.00
_cell.angle_beta   90.00
_cell.angle_gamma   90.00
#
_symmetry.space_group_name_H-M   'P 1'
#
loop_
_entity.id
_entity.type
_entity.pdbx_description
1 polymer ?
#
loop_
_entity_poly.entity_id
_entity_poly.type
_entity_poly.pdbx_seq_one_letter_code
_entity_poly.pdbx_strand_id
1 'polypeptide(L)'
;MQIPKGKKIYFASDNHLGAPTKEASLPREKKFVAWLDEIKQDAAVIFLVGDLFDFWFEYKTVVPKGFTRTLGKLAEISDSGIPIHFFVGNHDLWMNGYFEEELNIPVYNKPKEFTFNNKTFFIGHGDGLGPHDKGYKRMKKVFTNPVFKWLFRWMHPDIGVGIAQYLSVKNKLISGDDDAKFLGEENEWLVQYAKAKLENKHRDYFIFGHRHLPMEINLGQDSQYINLGDWIQYYTYGVFDGEKLELKVYNEA
;
A
#
# COMPACT_ATOMS: atom_id res chain seq x y z
N MET A 1 1.64 -21.06 -4.99
CA MET A 1 1.07 -21.58 -3.72
C MET A 1 -0.39 -21.92 -3.95
N GLN A 2 -0.87 -23.06 -3.42
CA GLN A 2 -2.32 -23.35 -3.40
C GLN A 2 -2.93 -22.79 -2.12
N ILE A 3 -4.06 -22.11 -2.25
CA ILE A 3 -4.80 -21.54 -1.11
C ILE A 3 -5.64 -22.66 -0.50
N PRO A 4 -5.60 -22.90 0.81
CA PRO A 4 -6.46 -23.87 1.45
C PRO A 4 -7.94 -23.52 1.25
N LYS A 5 -8.79 -24.56 1.14
CA LYS A 5 -10.24 -24.35 0.96
C LYS A 5 -10.82 -23.51 2.12
N GLY A 6 -11.59 -22.50 1.78
CA GLY A 6 -12.21 -21.57 2.75
C GLY A 6 -11.29 -20.45 3.22
N LYS A 7 -10.02 -20.44 2.81
CA LYS A 7 -9.10 -19.33 3.07
C LYS A 7 -9.08 -18.34 1.91
N LYS A 8 -8.70 -17.09 2.20
CA LYS A 8 -8.73 -15.97 1.27
C LYS A 8 -7.42 -15.20 1.29
N ILE A 9 -7.16 -14.43 0.24
CA ILE A 9 -6.09 -13.44 0.21
C ILE A 9 -6.71 -12.05 0.29
N TYR A 10 -6.14 -11.21 1.13
CA TYR A 10 -6.61 -9.86 1.38
C TYR A 10 -5.59 -8.82 0.93
N PHE A 11 -6.08 -7.70 0.40
CA PHE A 11 -5.26 -6.60 -0.11
C PHE A 11 -5.81 -5.27 0.42
N ALA A 12 -4.95 -4.45 1.02
CA ALA A 12 -5.29 -3.09 1.45
C ALA A 12 -4.17 -2.12 1.07
N SER A 13 -4.50 -0.84 0.86
CA SER A 13 -3.57 0.21 0.49
C SER A 13 -4.05 1.57 1.00
N ASP A 14 -3.14 2.55 1.01
CA ASP A 14 -3.48 3.97 1.18
C ASP A 14 -4.24 4.28 2.48
N ASN A 15 -3.73 3.75 3.58
CA ASN A 15 -4.29 4.01 4.92
C ASN A 15 -3.90 5.40 5.44
N HIS A 16 -2.72 5.92 5.09
CA HIS A 16 -2.18 7.20 5.53
C HIS A 16 -2.36 7.47 7.02
N LEU A 17 -2.01 6.49 7.83
CA LEU A 17 -2.09 6.63 9.28
C LEU A 17 -1.19 7.78 9.75
N GLY A 18 -1.74 8.67 10.55
CA GLY A 18 -1.09 9.89 11.01
C GLY A 18 -1.57 11.17 10.32
N ALA A 19 -2.21 11.10 9.15
CA ALA A 19 -2.75 12.25 8.45
C ALA A 19 -4.24 12.50 8.75
N PRO A 20 -4.72 13.75 8.74
CA PRO A 20 -3.97 15.00 8.74
C PRO A 20 -3.27 15.27 10.07
N THR A 21 -3.72 14.68 11.18
CA THR A 21 -3.11 14.64 12.51
C THR A 21 -3.27 13.26 13.11
N LYS A 22 -2.50 12.95 14.15
CA LYS A 22 -2.61 11.66 14.87
C LYS A 22 -4.00 11.46 15.47
N GLU A 23 -4.58 12.52 16.02
CA GLU A 23 -5.90 12.50 16.65
C GLU A 23 -6.99 12.23 15.62
N ALA A 24 -6.96 12.92 14.48
CA ALA A 24 -7.90 12.74 13.38
C ALA A 24 -7.76 11.37 12.70
N SER A 25 -6.56 10.82 12.69
CA SER A 25 -6.25 9.51 12.10
C SER A 25 -6.60 8.34 13.04
N LEU A 26 -6.73 8.55 14.33
CA LEU A 26 -6.93 7.48 15.31
C LEU A 26 -8.21 6.64 15.07
N PRO A 27 -9.37 7.23 14.71
CA PRO A 27 -10.55 6.43 14.33
C PRO A 27 -10.26 5.50 13.14
N ARG A 28 -9.56 5.99 12.12
CA ARG A 28 -9.14 5.20 10.95
C ARG A 28 -8.20 4.07 11.33
N GLU A 29 -7.20 4.33 12.19
CA GLU A 29 -6.31 3.30 12.74
C GLU A 29 -7.12 2.19 13.44
N LYS A 30 -8.07 2.57 14.30
CA LYS A 30 -8.92 1.60 15.01
C LYS A 30 -9.75 0.78 14.05
N LYS A 31 -10.36 1.42 13.05
CA LYS A 31 -11.17 0.75 12.03
C LYS A 31 -10.33 -0.24 11.20
N PHE A 32 -9.12 0.15 10.82
CA PHE A 32 -8.20 -0.75 10.11
C PHE A 32 -7.78 -1.95 10.97
N VAL A 33 -7.51 -1.74 12.25
CA VAL A 33 -7.18 -2.81 13.20
C VAL A 33 -8.37 -3.76 13.40
N ALA A 34 -9.59 -3.24 13.45
CA ALA A 34 -10.80 -4.07 13.54
C ALA A 34 -10.97 -4.95 12.27
N TRP A 35 -10.74 -4.36 11.09
CA TRP A 35 -10.72 -5.13 9.84
C TRP A 35 -9.66 -6.23 9.84
N LEU A 36 -8.44 -5.93 10.28
CA LEU A 36 -7.37 -6.93 10.40
C LEU A 36 -7.76 -8.07 11.36
N ASP A 37 -8.46 -7.75 12.44
CA ASP A 37 -8.94 -8.72 13.42
C ASP A 37 -10.02 -9.64 12.85
N GLU A 38 -10.89 -9.10 11.99
CA GLU A 38 -11.91 -9.86 11.29
C GLU A 38 -11.29 -10.79 10.24
N ILE A 39 -10.45 -10.26 9.35
CA ILE A 39 -9.91 -11.04 8.23
C ILE A 39 -8.92 -12.12 8.65
N LYS A 40 -8.23 -11.98 9.80
CA LYS A 40 -7.28 -13.01 10.28
C LYS A 40 -7.94 -14.38 10.48
N GLN A 41 -9.26 -14.46 10.61
CA GLN A 41 -9.99 -15.71 10.82
C GLN A 41 -9.90 -16.64 9.58
N ASP A 42 -9.90 -16.08 8.39
CA ASP A 42 -9.86 -16.83 7.15
C ASP A 42 -8.75 -16.39 6.16
N ALA A 43 -7.87 -15.50 6.57
CA ALA A 43 -6.74 -15.10 5.75
C ALA A 43 -5.78 -16.27 5.50
N ALA A 44 -5.38 -16.46 4.25
CA ALA A 44 -4.24 -17.27 3.85
C ALA A 44 -2.98 -16.41 3.68
N VAL A 45 -3.16 -15.18 3.19
CA VAL A 45 -2.10 -14.18 2.98
C VAL A 45 -2.73 -12.79 3.05
N ILE A 46 -2.00 -11.82 3.57
CA ILE A 46 -2.39 -10.41 3.58
C ILE A 46 -1.34 -9.59 2.83
N PHE A 47 -1.77 -8.73 1.92
CA PHE A 47 -0.94 -7.77 1.21
C PHE A 47 -1.29 -6.34 1.63
N LEU A 48 -0.30 -5.63 2.16
CA LEU A 48 -0.35 -4.19 2.39
C LEU A 48 0.38 -3.50 1.24
N VAL A 49 -0.36 -2.78 0.40
CA VAL A 49 0.13 -2.35 -0.92
C VAL A 49 0.56 -0.87 -0.89
N GLY A 50 1.26 -0.48 0.16
CA GLY A 50 1.90 0.83 0.32
C GLY A 50 1.03 1.90 0.96
N ASP A 51 1.66 2.98 1.38
CA ASP A 51 1.07 4.14 2.02
C ASP A 51 0.23 3.78 3.28
N LEU A 52 0.72 2.80 4.04
CA LEU A 52 0.14 2.47 5.34
C LEU A 52 0.26 3.65 6.30
N PHE A 53 1.42 4.30 6.31
CA PHE A 53 1.69 5.50 7.10
C PHE A 53 1.75 6.73 6.19
N ASP A 54 1.30 7.87 6.70
CA ASP A 54 1.44 9.14 5.98
C ASP A 54 2.91 9.63 5.93
N PHE A 55 3.70 9.17 6.88
CA PHE A 55 5.15 9.32 6.89
C PHE A 55 5.78 8.22 7.75
N TRP A 56 6.83 7.57 7.21
CA TRP A 56 7.64 6.60 7.92
C TRP A 56 9.12 6.80 7.63
N PHE A 57 9.94 6.83 8.69
CA PHE A 57 11.39 6.88 8.59
C PHE A 57 12.03 6.08 9.73
N GLU A 58 12.91 5.17 9.38
CA GLU A 58 13.65 4.35 10.35
C GLU A 58 15.02 4.93 10.63
N TYR A 59 15.19 5.43 11.85
CA TYR A 59 16.51 5.71 12.41
C TYR A 59 17.19 4.40 12.80
N LYS A 60 18.43 4.46 13.27
CA LYS A 60 19.14 3.23 13.64
C LYS A 60 18.48 2.48 14.82
N THR A 61 17.92 3.20 15.77
CA THR A 61 17.38 2.64 17.02
C THR A 61 15.99 3.16 17.37
N VAL A 62 15.40 4.01 16.54
CA VAL A 62 14.07 4.57 16.78
C VAL A 62 13.24 4.62 15.51
N VAL A 63 11.95 4.44 15.66
CA VAL A 63 10.92 4.63 14.63
C VAL A 63 9.94 5.71 15.08
N PRO A 64 9.13 6.29 14.19
CA PRO A 64 8.12 7.26 14.56
C PRO A 64 7.18 6.70 15.62
N LYS A 65 6.95 7.47 16.70
CA LYS A 65 6.00 7.07 17.74
C LYS A 65 4.56 7.14 17.27
N GLY A 66 3.75 6.24 17.73
CA GLY A 66 2.35 6.06 17.36
C GLY A 66 2.16 4.72 16.67
N PHE A 67 0.99 4.53 16.07
CA PHE A 67 0.65 3.31 15.30
C PHE A 67 0.78 2.00 16.09
N THR A 68 0.84 2.08 17.42
CA THR A 68 1.06 0.92 18.30
C THR A 68 -0.01 -0.15 18.12
N ARG A 69 -1.24 0.23 17.80
CA ARG A 69 -2.34 -0.71 17.56
C ARG A 69 -2.13 -1.46 16.26
N THR A 70 -1.80 -0.73 15.20
CA THR A 70 -1.54 -1.32 13.88
C THR A 70 -0.31 -2.22 13.94
N LEU A 71 0.82 -1.73 14.46
CA LEU A 71 2.06 -2.51 14.58
C LEU A 71 1.85 -3.77 15.45
N GLY A 72 1.18 -3.61 16.60
CA GLY A 72 0.86 -4.75 17.48
C GLY A 72 -0.08 -5.78 16.83
N LYS A 73 -1.06 -5.33 16.02
CA LYS A 73 -1.94 -6.25 15.30
C LYS A 73 -1.21 -6.97 14.16
N LEU A 74 -0.32 -6.29 13.46
CA LEU A 74 0.52 -6.91 12.42
C LEU A 74 1.47 -7.95 13.03
N ALA A 75 2.09 -7.64 14.18
CA ALA A 75 2.90 -8.60 14.94
C ALA A 75 2.08 -9.83 15.34
N GLU A 76 0.91 -9.64 15.98
CA GLU A 76 0.00 -10.74 16.37
C GLU A 76 -0.35 -11.66 15.19
N ILE A 77 -0.71 -11.07 14.03
CA ILE A 77 -1.08 -11.84 12.83
C ILE A 77 0.14 -12.59 12.27
N SER A 78 1.29 -11.94 12.18
CA SER A 78 2.53 -12.57 11.71
C SER A 78 2.95 -13.72 12.64
N ASP A 79 2.92 -13.51 13.96
CA ASP A 79 3.24 -14.52 14.97
C ASP A 79 2.27 -15.70 14.94
N SER A 80 1.03 -15.49 14.49
CA SER A 80 0.06 -16.57 14.29
C SER A 80 0.35 -17.43 13.05
N GLY A 81 1.37 -17.06 12.26
CA GLY A 81 1.79 -17.79 11.06
C GLY A 81 1.06 -17.39 9.78
N ILE A 82 0.26 -16.32 9.79
CA ILE A 82 -0.37 -15.77 8.58
C ILE A 82 0.65 -14.86 7.86
N PRO A 83 1.09 -15.19 6.63
CA PRO A 83 2.03 -14.36 5.90
C PRO A 83 1.44 -12.98 5.58
N ILE A 84 2.20 -11.94 5.92
CA ILE A 84 1.91 -10.56 5.51
C ILE A 84 3.02 -10.13 4.55
N HIS A 85 2.67 -9.47 3.46
CA HIS A 85 3.60 -8.87 2.51
C HIS A 85 3.38 -7.37 2.45
N PHE A 86 4.45 -6.59 2.58
CA PHE A 86 4.37 -5.13 2.55
C PHE A 86 5.03 -4.58 1.28
N PHE A 87 4.32 -3.73 0.54
CA PHE A 87 4.88 -2.93 -0.53
C PHE A 87 5.07 -1.50 -0.06
N VAL A 88 6.19 -0.91 -0.42
CA VAL A 88 6.50 0.48 -0.09
C VAL A 88 5.73 1.39 -1.03
N GLY A 89 5.03 2.36 -0.47
CA GLY A 89 4.42 3.47 -1.20
C GLY A 89 5.31 4.73 -1.23
N ASN A 90 4.75 5.83 -1.65
CA ASN A 90 5.49 7.09 -1.72
C ASN A 90 5.59 7.82 -0.37
N HIS A 91 4.72 7.55 0.58
CA HIS A 91 4.73 8.12 1.92
C HIS A 91 5.57 7.31 2.92
N ASP A 92 5.76 6.04 2.68
CA ASP A 92 6.57 5.15 3.52
C ASP A 92 7.82 4.61 2.81
N LEU A 93 8.41 5.43 1.92
CA LEU A 93 9.62 5.13 1.12
C LEU A 93 10.86 4.77 1.94
N TRP A 94 10.88 5.09 3.23
CA TRP A 94 12.08 4.98 4.05
C TRP A 94 12.01 3.83 5.06
N MET A 95 11.35 2.74 4.66
CA MET A 95 11.48 1.44 5.30
C MET A 95 12.93 0.96 5.20
N ASN A 96 13.48 0.43 6.28
CA ASN A 96 14.90 0.07 6.37
C ASN A 96 15.16 -1.13 7.29
N GLY A 97 14.25 -2.09 7.38
CA GLY A 97 14.43 -3.36 8.08
C GLY A 97 13.50 -3.60 9.26
N TYR A 98 12.87 -2.57 9.81
CA TYR A 98 12.00 -2.73 11.00
C TYR A 98 10.89 -3.76 10.79
N PHE A 99 10.24 -3.77 9.63
CA PHE A 99 9.17 -4.72 9.33
C PHE A 99 9.70 -6.15 9.16
N GLU A 100 10.87 -6.31 8.57
CA GLU A 100 11.50 -7.62 8.41
C GLU A 100 12.06 -8.15 9.74
N GLU A 101 12.73 -7.31 10.51
CA GLU A 101 13.47 -7.69 11.72
C GLU A 101 12.54 -7.88 12.93
N GLU A 102 11.57 -6.95 13.12
CA GLU A 102 10.70 -6.94 14.30
C GLU A 102 9.36 -7.63 14.08
N LEU A 103 8.85 -7.64 12.83
CA LEU A 103 7.51 -8.16 12.52
C LEU A 103 7.54 -9.39 11.62
N ASN A 104 8.71 -9.81 11.13
CA ASN A 104 8.87 -10.90 10.16
C ASN A 104 8.03 -10.69 8.88
N ILE A 105 7.86 -9.43 8.45
CA ILE A 105 7.07 -9.03 7.29
C ILE A 105 8.01 -8.60 6.16
N PRO A 106 8.10 -9.34 5.04
CA PRO A 106 8.95 -8.96 3.91
C PRO A 106 8.46 -7.66 3.25
N VAL A 107 9.40 -6.76 2.92
CA VAL A 107 9.15 -5.44 2.33
C VAL A 107 9.63 -5.41 0.88
N TYR A 108 8.78 -4.92 -0.02
CA TYR A 108 9.05 -4.82 -1.45
C TYR A 108 9.05 -3.37 -1.94
N ASN A 109 10.18 -2.93 -2.48
CA ASN A 109 10.35 -1.58 -3.03
C ASN A 109 9.97 -1.48 -4.53
N LYS A 110 9.53 -2.57 -5.14
CA LYS A 110 9.15 -2.66 -6.55
C LYS A 110 7.98 -3.62 -6.72
N PRO A 111 7.19 -3.46 -7.78
CA PRO A 111 6.16 -4.44 -8.11
C PRO A 111 6.72 -5.85 -8.23
N LYS A 112 5.96 -6.83 -7.79
CA LYS A 112 6.34 -8.24 -7.76
C LYS A 112 5.19 -9.13 -8.23
N GLU A 113 5.54 -10.25 -8.86
CA GLU A 113 4.59 -11.28 -9.26
C GLU A 113 4.45 -12.35 -8.19
N PHE A 114 3.22 -12.78 -7.98
CA PHE A 114 2.87 -13.92 -7.13
C PHE A 114 1.92 -14.84 -7.91
N THR A 115 1.94 -16.12 -7.59
CA THR A 115 1.04 -17.09 -8.19
C THR A 115 0.29 -17.86 -7.10
N PHE A 116 -1.04 -17.77 -7.14
CA PHE A 116 -1.96 -18.47 -6.24
C PHE A 116 -3.02 -19.19 -7.07
N ASN A 117 -3.30 -20.45 -6.78
CA ASN A 117 -4.29 -21.27 -7.51
C ASN A 117 -4.18 -21.15 -9.04
N ASN A 118 -2.95 -21.17 -9.58
CA ASN A 118 -2.62 -20.98 -10.99
C ASN A 118 -2.97 -19.57 -11.56
N LYS A 119 -3.42 -18.64 -10.74
CA LYS A 119 -3.63 -17.23 -11.12
C LYS A 119 -2.39 -16.41 -10.80
N THR A 120 -1.99 -15.55 -11.72
CA THR A 120 -0.81 -14.67 -11.59
C THR A 120 -1.23 -13.26 -11.20
N PHE A 121 -0.70 -12.78 -10.10
CA PHE A 121 -0.93 -11.47 -9.53
C PHE A 121 0.30 -10.60 -9.71
N PHE A 122 0.17 -9.45 -10.34
CA PHE A 122 1.19 -8.42 -10.41
C PHE A 122 0.81 -7.31 -9.42
N ILE A 123 1.56 -7.22 -8.32
CA ILE A 123 1.21 -6.36 -7.17
C ILE A 123 2.28 -5.29 -6.99
N GLY A 124 1.88 -4.05 -6.76
CA GLY A 124 2.76 -2.95 -6.42
C GLY A 124 1.96 -1.72 -6.01
N HIS A 125 2.60 -0.75 -5.36
CA HIS A 125 1.87 0.45 -4.94
C HIS A 125 1.36 1.27 -6.13
N GLY A 126 2.21 1.55 -7.11
CA GLY A 126 1.79 2.25 -8.31
C GLY A 126 2.57 3.53 -8.59
N ASP A 127 3.18 4.12 -7.59
CA ASP A 127 3.91 5.37 -7.67
C ASP A 127 5.11 5.31 -8.65
N GLY A 128 5.16 6.29 -9.56
CA GLY A 128 6.25 6.42 -10.54
C GLY A 128 6.29 5.34 -11.64
N LEU A 129 5.23 4.54 -11.82
CA LEU A 129 5.17 3.50 -12.87
C LEU A 129 4.73 4.07 -14.23
N GLY A 130 3.97 5.16 -14.26
CA GLY A 130 3.47 5.76 -15.48
C GLY A 130 4.54 6.43 -16.35
N PRO A 131 4.29 6.62 -17.65
CA PRO A 131 5.26 7.25 -18.56
C PRO A 131 5.46 8.75 -18.29
N HIS A 132 4.46 9.44 -17.75
CA HIS A 132 4.42 10.91 -17.66
C HIS A 132 4.89 11.51 -16.34
N ASP A 133 5.13 10.72 -15.31
CA ASP A 133 5.46 11.20 -13.96
C ASP A 133 6.98 11.50 -13.77
N LYS A 134 7.52 12.35 -14.65
CA LYS A 134 8.96 12.69 -14.65
C LYS A 134 9.37 13.48 -13.40
N GLY A 135 8.49 14.35 -12.91
CA GLY A 135 8.73 15.17 -11.72
C GLY A 135 8.86 14.30 -10.47
N TYR A 136 7.87 13.46 -10.24
CA TYR A 136 7.88 12.52 -9.13
C TYR A 136 9.06 11.55 -9.21
N LYS A 137 9.36 10.97 -10.38
CA LYS A 137 10.52 10.08 -10.56
C LYS A 137 11.85 10.74 -10.20
N ARG A 138 12.03 12.04 -10.48
CA ARG A 138 13.22 12.80 -10.06
C ARG A 138 13.23 12.99 -8.53
N MET A 139 12.10 13.39 -7.95
CA MET A 139 11.94 13.53 -6.49
C MET A 139 12.20 12.19 -5.79
N LYS A 140 11.62 11.10 -6.26
CA LYS A 140 11.83 9.75 -5.72
C LYS A 140 13.32 9.36 -5.73
N LYS A 141 14.07 9.71 -6.79
CA LYS A 141 15.52 9.48 -6.84
C LYS A 141 16.29 10.24 -5.75
N VAL A 142 15.87 11.47 -5.45
CA VAL A 142 16.47 12.25 -4.36
C VAL A 142 16.15 11.59 -3.01
N PHE A 143 14.89 11.29 -2.72
CA PHE A 143 14.47 10.70 -1.44
C PHE A 143 15.01 9.28 -1.23
N THR A 144 15.22 8.51 -2.31
CA THR A 144 15.80 7.16 -2.19
C THR A 144 17.34 7.15 -2.23
N ASN A 145 17.97 8.31 -2.42
CA ASN A 145 19.43 8.41 -2.46
C ASN A 145 20.03 8.12 -1.07
N PRO A 146 20.99 7.19 -0.95
CA PRO A 146 21.60 6.82 0.33
C PRO A 146 22.23 7.99 1.09
N VAL A 147 22.82 8.97 0.38
CA VAL A 147 23.43 10.15 0.99
C VAL A 147 22.36 11.04 1.64
N PHE A 148 21.26 11.30 0.94
CA PHE A 148 20.15 12.07 1.51
C PHE A 148 19.49 11.37 2.69
N LYS A 149 19.28 10.03 2.61
CA LYS A 149 18.82 9.23 3.74
C LYS A 149 19.79 9.34 4.94
N TRP A 150 21.10 9.28 4.68
CA TRP A 150 22.12 9.41 5.71
C TRP A 150 22.10 10.80 6.34
N LEU A 151 22.03 11.89 5.57
CA LEU A 151 21.90 13.26 6.06
C LEU A 151 20.63 13.45 6.90
N PHE A 152 19.49 12.95 6.43
CA PHE A 152 18.23 13.03 7.16
C PHE A 152 18.31 12.29 8.51
N ARG A 153 19.03 11.18 8.58
CA ARG A 153 19.24 10.39 9.80
C ARG A 153 19.97 11.17 10.90
N TRP A 154 20.78 12.17 10.55
CA TRP A 154 21.46 13.06 11.50
C TRP A 154 20.57 14.20 12.00
N MET A 155 19.43 14.42 11.38
CA MET A 155 18.45 15.40 11.85
C MET A 155 17.74 14.85 13.08
N HIS A 156 17.51 15.71 14.09
CA HIS A 156 16.76 15.29 15.28
C HIS A 156 15.39 14.75 14.85
N PRO A 157 14.93 13.59 15.37
CA PRO A 157 13.67 12.96 14.95
C PRO A 157 12.47 13.90 14.98
N ASP A 158 12.31 14.72 16.02
CA ASP A 158 11.18 15.65 16.14
C ASP A 158 11.17 16.71 15.02
N ILE A 159 12.34 17.15 14.58
CA ILE A 159 12.47 18.12 13.48
C ILE A 159 12.20 17.40 12.15
N GLY A 160 12.85 16.28 11.92
CA GLY A 160 12.72 15.53 10.66
C GLY A 160 11.29 15.05 10.42
N VAL A 161 10.67 14.43 11.41
CA VAL A 161 9.29 13.96 11.33
C VAL A 161 8.32 15.14 11.17
N GLY A 162 8.53 16.25 11.90
CA GLY A 162 7.70 17.46 11.81
C GLY A 162 7.74 18.08 10.41
N ILE A 163 8.92 18.24 9.81
CA ILE A 163 9.07 18.75 8.44
C ILE A 163 8.39 17.83 7.44
N ALA A 164 8.60 16.52 7.54
CA ALA A 164 8.03 15.57 6.60
C ALA A 164 6.51 15.51 6.67
N GLN A 165 5.93 15.52 7.86
CA GLN A 165 4.48 15.61 8.06
C GLN A 165 3.89 16.91 7.48
N TYR A 166 4.55 18.06 7.73
CA TYR A 166 4.13 19.34 7.15
C TYR A 166 4.12 19.30 5.62
N LEU A 167 5.16 18.73 4.99
CA LEU A 167 5.25 18.61 3.53
C LEU A 167 4.21 17.63 2.99
N SER A 168 3.94 16.51 3.67
CA SER A 168 2.91 15.55 3.29
C SER A 168 1.51 16.19 3.27
N VAL A 169 1.13 16.83 4.36
CA VAL A 169 -0.19 17.52 4.46
C VAL A 169 -0.31 18.61 3.41
N LYS A 170 0.74 19.41 3.18
CA LYS A 170 0.72 20.48 2.18
C LYS A 170 0.57 19.91 0.75
N ASN A 171 1.26 18.82 0.43
CA ASN A 171 1.12 18.19 -0.89
C ASN A 171 -0.29 17.65 -1.12
N LYS A 172 -0.91 17.03 -0.11
CA LYS A 172 -2.31 16.55 -0.21
C LYS A 172 -3.33 17.69 -0.43
N LEU A 173 -3.11 18.84 0.18
CA LEU A 173 -3.96 20.04 -0.06
C LEU A 173 -3.82 20.57 -1.48
N ILE A 174 -2.70 20.30 -2.17
CA ILE A 174 -2.45 20.73 -3.55
C ILE A 174 -2.94 19.70 -4.57
N SER A 175 -2.83 18.40 -4.27
CA SER A 175 -3.16 17.29 -5.21
C SER A 175 -4.54 16.69 -4.98
N GLY A 176 -5.17 16.95 -3.85
CA GLY A 176 -6.29 16.15 -3.32
C GLY A 176 -7.56 16.08 -4.18
N ASP A 177 -7.83 17.04 -5.05
CA ASP A 177 -9.05 17.03 -5.87
C ASP A 177 -8.87 16.30 -7.21
N ASP A 178 -7.65 16.22 -7.74
CA ASP A 178 -7.39 15.59 -9.03
C ASP A 178 -7.18 14.07 -8.92
N ASP A 179 -6.70 13.58 -7.78
CA ASP A 179 -6.48 12.15 -7.54
C ASP A 179 -7.79 11.37 -7.30
N ALA A 180 -8.88 12.04 -6.93
CA ALA A 180 -10.18 11.44 -6.67
C ALA A 180 -11.09 11.31 -7.90
N LYS A 181 -10.65 11.74 -9.10
CA LYS A 181 -11.46 11.71 -10.33
C LYS A 181 -11.00 10.61 -11.25
N PHE A 182 -11.96 9.82 -11.75
CA PHE A 182 -11.68 8.89 -12.85
C PHE A 182 -11.46 9.67 -14.14
N LEU A 183 -10.28 9.52 -14.74
CA LEU A 183 -9.88 10.27 -15.94
C LEU A 183 -10.27 9.56 -17.24
N GLY A 184 -10.91 8.39 -17.15
CA GLY A 184 -11.15 7.46 -18.26
C GLY A 184 -9.96 6.51 -18.45
N GLU A 185 -10.24 5.28 -18.87
CA GLU A 185 -9.22 4.24 -18.99
C GLU A 185 -7.99 4.65 -19.80
N GLU A 186 -8.18 5.47 -20.83
CA GLU A 186 -7.09 5.92 -21.71
C GLU A 186 -6.15 6.92 -21.04
N ASN A 187 -6.64 7.62 -20.03
CA ASN A 187 -5.89 8.63 -19.28
C ASN A 187 -5.39 8.13 -17.92
N GLU A 188 -5.90 6.98 -17.46
CA GLU A 188 -5.41 6.32 -16.24
C GLU A 188 -4.05 5.66 -16.51
N TRP A 189 -2.99 6.34 -16.12
CA TRP A 189 -1.61 5.93 -16.41
C TRP A 189 -1.22 4.57 -15.83
N LEU A 190 -1.82 4.12 -14.70
CA LEU A 190 -1.61 2.77 -14.17
C LEU A 190 -2.33 1.72 -15.01
N VAL A 191 -3.49 2.04 -15.57
CA VAL A 191 -4.18 1.17 -16.53
C VAL A 191 -3.35 1.00 -17.79
N GLN A 192 -2.81 2.11 -18.33
CA GLN A 192 -1.91 2.06 -19.49
C GLN A 192 -0.64 1.26 -19.21
N TYR A 193 -0.08 1.43 -18.01
CA TYR A 193 1.06 0.62 -17.57
C TYR A 193 0.72 -0.87 -17.51
N ALA A 194 -0.45 -1.23 -16.97
CA ALA A 194 -0.90 -2.61 -16.89
C ALA A 194 -1.12 -3.21 -18.29
N LYS A 195 -1.77 -2.48 -19.20
CA LYS A 195 -1.96 -2.88 -20.61
C LYS A 195 -0.62 -3.15 -21.31
N ALA A 196 0.35 -2.24 -21.17
CA ALA A 196 1.68 -2.43 -21.75
C ALA A 196 2.44 -3.63 -21.15
N LYS A 197 2.21 -3.94 -19.87
CA LYS A 197 2.78 -5.14 -19.25
C LYS A 197 2.10 -6.42 -19.72
N LEU A 198 0.80 -6.37 -19.98
CA LEU A 198 0.01 -7.49 -20.48
C LEU A 198 0.43 -7.92 -21.90
N GLU A 199 0.81 -6.96 -22.75
CA GLU A 199 1.35 -7.25 -24.09
C GLU A 199 2.59 -8.16 -24.05
N ASN A 200 3.43 -8.03 -23.01
CA ASN A 200 4.66 -8.81 -22.88
C ASN A 200 4.48 -10.17 -22.22
N LYS A 201 3.54 -10.26 -21.27
CA LYS A 201 3.28 -11.48 -20.50
C LYS A 201 1.89 -11.42 -19.91
N HIS A 202 1.13 -12.49 -20.04
CA HIS A 202 -0.17 -12.62 -19.40
C HIS A 202 -0.06 -12.58 -17.87
N ARG A 203 -1.00 -11.87 -17.24
CA ARG A 203 -1.23 -11.86 -15.79
C ARG A 203 -2.72 -11.72 -15.55
N ASP A 204 -3.25 -12.53 -14.65
CA ASP A 204 -4.68 -12.52 -14.35
C ASP A 204 -5.11 -11.24 -13.64
N TYR A 205 -4.27 -10.74 -12.72
CA TYR A 205 -4.59 -9.56 -11.90
C TYR A 205 -3.42 -8.58 -11.83
N PHE A 206 -3.73 -7.30 -12.03
CA PHE A 206 -2.85 -6.16 -11.75
C PHE A 206 -3.45 -5.39 -10.59
N ILE A 207 -2.75 -5.35 -9.43
CA ILE A 207 -3.25 -4.78 -8.19
C ILE A 207 -2.37 -3.61 -7.78
N PHE A 208 -2.98 -2.43 -7.65
CA PHE A 208 -2.32 -1.20 -7.27
C PHE A 208 -3.11 -0.42 -6.22
N GLY A 209 -2.43 0.50 -5.52
CA GLY A 209 -2.98 1.59 -4.73
C GLY A 209 -2.75 2.93 -5.41
N HIS A 210 -2.30 3.93 -4.61
CA HIS A 210 -1.79 5.23 -5.02
C HIS A 210 -2.80 6.21 -5.63
N ARG A 211 -3.82 5.74 -6.36
CA ARG A 211 -4.85 6.61 -6.97
C ARG A 211 -5.98 6.96 -6.00
N HIS A 212 -6.03 6.37 -4.84
CA HIS A 212 -7.08 6.56 -3.84
C HIS A 212 -8.51 6.36 -4.35
N LEU A 213 -8.67 5.90 -5.59
CA LEU A 213 -9.96 5.67 -6.23
C LEU A 213 -10.17 4.18 -6.46
N PRO A 214 -11.18 3.54 -5.84
CA PRO A 214 -11.44 2.13 -6.08
C PRO A 214 -11.88 1.92 -7.53
N MET A 215 -11.17 1.03 -8.24
CA MET A 215 -11.44 0.73 -9.65
C MET A 215 -11.27 -0.76 -9.92
N GLU A 216 -12.21 -1.31 -10.70
CA GLU A 216 -12.10 -2.63 -11.32
C GLU A 216 -12.28 -2.47 -12.83
N ILE A 217 -11.25 -2.78 -13.62
CA ILE A 217 -11.25 -2.58 -15.06
C ILE A 217 -10.81 -3.87 -15.75
N ASN A 218 -11.64 -4.35 -16.70
CA ASN A 218 -11.29 -5.50 -17.51
C ASN A 218 -10.29 -5.06 -18.61
N LEU A 219 -9.10 -5.67 -18.61
CA LEU A 219 -8.05 -5.38 -19.59
C LEU A 219 -8.14 -6.25 -20.86
N GLY A 220 -9.11 -7.16 -20.92
CA GLY A 220 -9.17 -8.22 -21.94
C GLY A 220 -8.26 -9.42 -21.60
N GLN A 221 -8.34 -10.48 -22.41
CA GLN A 221 -7.53 -11.69 -22.23
C GLN A 221 -7.65 -12.32 -20.82
N ASP A 222 -8.83 -12.26 -20.20
CA ASP A 222 -9.10 -12.71 -18.84
C ASP A 222 -8.22 -12.02 -17.77
N SER A 223 -7.77 -10.79 -18.05
CA SER A 223 -6.92 -9.98 -17.19
C SER A 223 -7.68 -8.81 -16.60
N GLN A 224 -7.46 -8.52 -15.33
CA GLN A 224 -8.16 -7.48 -14.58
C GLN A 224 -7.19 -6.51 -13.91
N TYR A 225 -7.48 -5.21 -14.04
CA TYR A 225 -6.83 -4.15 -13.27
C TYR A 225 -7.69 -3.80 -12.06
N ILE A 226 -7.04 -3.68 -10.90
CA ILE A 226 -7.69 -3.29 -9.66
C ILE A 226 -6.88 -2.20 -8.99
N ASN A 227 -7.51 -1.08 -8.70
CA ASN A 227 -7.00 -0.12 -7.74
C ASN A 227 -7.77 -0.26 -6.43
N LEU A 228 -7.05 -0.43 -5.35
CA LEU A 228 -7.62 -0.78 -4.04
C LEU A 228 -8.40 0.38 -3.39
N GLY A 229 -8.31 1.60 -3.95
CA GLY A 229 -8.89 2.78 -3.31
C GLY A 229 -8.08 3.22 -2.09
N ASP A 230 -8.75 3.66 -1.04
CA ASP A 230 -8.12 4.13 0.19
C ASP A 230 -8.89 3.73 1.47
N TRP A 231 -8.25 3.97 2.61
CA TRP A 231 -8.84 3.85 3.94
C TRP A 231 -9.20 5.22 4.55
N ILE A 232 -9.17 6.29 3.76
CA ILE A 232 -9.51 7.65 4.18
C ILE A 232 -11.00 7.92 3.97
N GLN A 233 -11.49 7.62 2.75
CA GLN A 233 -12.85 7.93 2.31
C GLN A 233 -13.64 6.67 1.96
N TYR A 234 -13.03 5.74 1.23
CA TYR A 234 -13.74 4.59 0.65
C TYR A 234 -13.72 3.35 1.54
N TYR A 235 -12.70 3.16 2.37
CA TYR A 235 -12.50 1.97 3.21
C TYR A 235 -12.56 0.67 2.41
N THR A 236 -11.97 0.70 1.21
CA THR A 236 -12.02 -0.44 0.29
C THR A 236 -10.82 -1.35 0.45
N TYR A 237 -11.03 -2.62 0.14
CA TYR A 237 -10.00 -3.65 0.15
C TYR A 237 -10.30 -4.70 -0.91
N GLY A 238 -9.27 -5.36 -1.42
CA GLY A 238 -9.39 -6.51 -2.31
C GLY A 238 -9.52 -7.82 -1.54
N VAL A 239 -10.31 -8.75 -2.04
CA VAL A 239 -10.39 -10.12 -1.53
C VAL A 239 -10.40 -11.13 -2.67
N PHE A 240 -9.46 -12.07 -2.63
CA PHE A 240 -9.42 -13.22 -3.53
C PHE A 240 -9.85 -14.47 -2.77
N ASP A 241 -10.95 -15.09 -3.20
CA ASP A 241 -11.57 -16.23 -2.53
C ASP A 241 -11.01 -17.60 -2.96
N GLY A 242 -10.03 -17.59 -3.86
CA GLY A 242 -9.43 -18.76 -4.49
C GLY A 242 -9.83 -18.94 -5.95
N GLU A 243 -10.86 -18.25 -6.43
CA GLU A 243 -11.37 -18.28 -7.81
C GLU A 243 -11.37 -16.89 -8.45
N LYS A 244 -11.90 -15.87 -7.75
CA LYS A 244 -12.03 -14.50 -8.23
C LYS A 244 -11.54 -13.48 -7.19
N LEU A 245 -11.10 -12.33 -7.70
CA LEU A 245 -10.75 -11.16 -6.91
C LEU A 245 -11.85 -10.11 -7.03
N GLU A 246 -12.30 -9.56 -5.91
CA GLU A 246 -13.34 -8.52 -5.82
C GLU A 246 -12.88 -7.41 -4.91
N LEU A 247 -13.30 -6.17 -5.21
CA LEU A 247 -13.25 -5.07 -4.24
C LEU A 247 -14.45 -5.12 -3.30
N LYS A 248 -14.19 -4.86 -2.02
CA LYS A 248 -15.23 -4.74 -1.00
C LYS A 248 -15.03 -3.48 -0.17
N VAL A 249 -16.13 -2.97 0.38
CA VAL A 249 -16.12 -1.86 1.33
C VAL A 249 -16.19 -2.43 2.74
N TYR A 250 -15.32 -1.97 3.62
CA TYR A 250 -15.38 -2.32 5.03
C TYR A 250 -16.36 -1.42 5.76
N ASN A 251 -17.48 -2.01 6.16
CA ASN A 251 -18.46 -1.41 7.07
C ASN A 251 -18.28 -2.10 8.41
N GLU A 252 -17.90 -1.34 9.44
CA GLU A 252 -17.91 -1.84 10.81
C GLU A 252 -19.33 -2.35 11.16
N ALA A 253 -19.41 -3.58 11.64
CA ALA A 253 -20.67 -4.20 12.05
C ALA A 253 -21.21 -3.56 13.35
#